data_47788a5693efc7776e354643c731ddb0
#
_entry.id   47788a5693efc7776e354643c731ddb0
#
_cell.length_a   1.000
_cell.length_b   1.000
_cell.length_c   1.000
_cell.angle_alpha   90.00
_cell.angle_beta   90.00
_cell.angle_gamma   90.00
#
_symmetry.space_group_name_H-M   'P 1'
#
loop_
_entity.id
_entity.type
_entity.pdbx_description
1 polymer ?
#
loop_
_entity_poly.entity_id
_entity_poly.type
_entity_poly.pdbx_seq_one_letter_code
_entity_poly.pdbx_strand_id
1 'polypeptide(L)'
;MRIERRYMAHYLNAAFSADEGTANYVRLGKDLEEYSPELSANVEKKQNILGETTVTIDSYQKQGEVSPYYAEKGDPLFTKLQAIIDGSLVLDDLKTDIVEVKLWDAESSGAFPAVREECYIEVSSYGGDTTGYQIPFNVHYTGVKTKGTFNPTTKTFTEA
;
A
#
# COMPACT_ATOMS: atom_id res chain seq x y z
N MET A 1 -3.49 13.80 -22.09
CA MET A 1 -4.34 12.59 -22.00
C MET A 1 -4.52 12.18 -20.55
N ARG A 2 -5.72 11.82 -20.15
CA ARG A 2 -6.00 11.38 -18.78
C ARG A 2 -5.48 9.95 -18.56
N ILE A 3 -4.77 9.73 -17.46
CA ILE A 3 -4.29 8.40 -17.08
C ILE A 3 -5.45 7.61 -16.48
N GLU A 4 -5.72 6.42 -17.01
CA GLU A 4 -6.75 5.54 -16.45
C GLU A 4 -6.29 4.93 -15.14
N ARG A 5 -7.22 4.71 -14.20
CA ARG A 5 -6.90 4.18 -12.86
C ARG A 5 -6.16 2.84 -12.89
N ARG A 6 -6.45 2.00 -13.89
CA ARG A 6 -5.80 0.68 -14.03
C ARG A 6 -4.28 0.75 -14.26
N TYR A 7 -3.76 1.91 -14.68
CA TYR A 7 -2.32 2.09 -14.90
C TYR A 7 -1.56 2.52 -13.65
N MET A 8 -2.26 2.75 -12.53
CA MET A 8 -1.63 2.91 -11.23
C MET A 8 -1.88 1.63 -10.43
N ALA A 9 -0.87 0.79 -10.33
CA ALA A 9 -1.00 -0.51 -9.67
C ALA A 9 -0.33 -0.50 -8.30
N HIS A 10 -0.94 -1.18 -7.33
CA HIS A 10 -0.39 -1.37 -6.00
C HIS A 10 -0.24 -2.86 -5.75
N TYR A 11 0.96 -3.29 -5.38
CA TYR A 11 1.26 -4.69 -5.05
C TYR A 11 1.68 -4.77 -3.59
N LEU A 12 0.91 -5.49 -2.80
CA LEU A 12 1.19 -5.68 -1.38
C LEU A 12 1.99 -6.99 -1.19
N ASN A 13 3.06 -6.93 -0.42
CA ASN A 13 3.86 -8.10 -0.11
C ASN A 13 3.14 -8.96 0.94
N ALA A 14 2.53 -10.04 0.49
CA ALA A 14 1.76 -10.94 1.36
C ALA A 14 2.64 -11.85 2.23
N ALA A 15 3.92 -11.94 1.95
CA ALA A 15 4.85 -12.73 2.75
C ALA A 15 5.33 -12.01 4.02
N PHE A 16 5.11 -10.69 4.10
CA PHE A 16 5.57 -9.83 5.18
C PHE A 16 7.08 -9.99 5.44
N SER A 17 7.85 -10.15 4.37
CA SER A 17 9.31 -10.27 4.41
C SER A 17 9.92 -9.40 3.32
N ALA A 18 10.94 -8.61 3.69
CA ALA A 18 11.66 -7.77 2.74
C ALA A 18 12.67 -8.54 1.88
N ASP A 19 12.93 -9.80 2.19
CA ASP A 19 13.87 -10.63 1.42
C ASP A 19 13.33 -10.93 0.03
N GLU A 20 14.10 -10.63 -1.01
CA GLU A 20 13.69 -10.80 -2.40
C GLU A 20 13.24 -12.23 -2.72
N GLY A 21 13.88 -13.24 -2.14
CA GLY A 21 13.54 -14.65 -2.38
C GLY A 21 12.24 -15.11 -1.74
N THR A 22 11.69 -14.36 -0.79
CA THR A 22 10.48 -14.73 -0.04
C THR A 22 9.32 -13.79 -0.28
N ALA A 23 9.56 -12.61 -0.87
CA ALA A 23 8.52 -11.63 -1.14
C ALA A 23 7.47 -12.21 -2.09
N ASN A 24 6.20 -12.00 -1.78
CA ASN A 24 5.08 -12.45 -2.59
C ASN A 24 4.12 -11.28 -2.80
N TYR A 25 4.30 -10.55 -3.90
CA TYR A 25 3.52 -9.36 -4.21
C TYR A 25 2.19 -9.74 -4.84
N VAL A 26 1.10 -9.31 -4.21
CA VAL A 26 -0.26 -9.52 -4.67
C VAL A 26 -0.86 -8.18 -5.08
N ARG A 27 -1.38 -8.11 -6.30
CA ARG A 27 -2.00 -6.88 -6.78
C ARG A 27 -3.31 -6.60 -6.04
N LEU A 28 -3.44 -5.40 -5.50
CA LEU A 28 -4.69 -4.92 -4.93
C LEU A 28 -5.61 -4.44 -6.05
N GLY A 29 -6.86 -4.83 -6.04
CA GLY A 29 -7.79 -4.34 -7.05
C GLY A 29 -9.02 -5.20 -7.30
N LYS A 30 -8.96 -6.48 -7.05
CA LYS A 30 -10.11 -7.36 -7.27
C LYS A 30 -11.24 -6.96 -6.32
N ASP A 31 -12.40 -6.64 -6.88
CA ASP A 31 -13.58 -6.18 -6.15
C ASP A 31 -13.36 -4.87 -5.36
N LEU A 32 -12.26 -4.17 -5.61
CA LEU A 32 -11.91 -2.92 -4.96
C LEU A 32 -12.16 -1.77 -5.94
N GLU A 33 -13.11 -0.91 -5.63
CA GLU A 33 -13.47 0.21 -6.49
C GLU A 33 -12.56 1.41 -6.34
N GLU A 34 -11.98 1.58 -5.16
CA GLU A 34 -11.13 2.72 -4.87
C GLU A 34 -10.00 2.33 -3.92
N TYR A 35 -8.81 2.80 -4.23
CA TYR A 35 -7.68 2.83 -3.30
C TYR A 35 -6.96 4.15 -3.50
N SER A 36 -7.12 5.06 -2.53
CA SER A 36 -6.57 6.41 -2.58
C SER A 36 -5.82 6.71 -1.29
N PRO A 37 -4.51 6.37 -1.23
CA PRO A 37 -3.72 6.69 -0.04
C PRO A 37 -3.73 8.19 0.22
N GLU A 38 -4.03 8.57 1.46
CA GLU A 38 -4.05 9.97 1.89
C GLU A 38 -2.69 10.35 2.46
N LEU A 39 -2.17 11.50 2.03
CA LEU A 39 -0.86 11.96 2.49
C LEU A 39 -0.90 12.55 3.90
N SER A 40 -2.04 13.07 4.31
CA SER A 40 -2.26 13.63 5.66
C SER A 40 -1.11 14.53 6.13
N ALA A 41 -0.88 15.62 5.39
CA ALA A 41 0.21 16.54 5.65
C ALA A 41 0.07 17.24 7.00
N ASN A 42 1.17 17.41 7.72
CA ASN A 42 1.23 18.24 8.91
C ASN A 42 1.50 19.68 8.45
N VAL A 43 0.45 20.50 8.48
CA VAL A 43 0.48 21.88 8.00
C VAL A 43 0.47 22.84 9.19
N GLU A 44 1.46 23.73 9.24
CA GLU A 44 1.51 24.79 10.24
C GLU A 44 1.46 26.14 9.53
N LYS A 45 0.60 27.02 10.02
CA LYS A 45 0.44 28.38 9.51
C LYS A 45 0.72 29.37 10.64
N LYS A 46 1.60 30.32 10.37
CA LYS A 46 1.95 31.38 11.31
C LYS A 46 1.80 32.75 10.66
N GLN A 47 1.25 33.69 11.38
CA GLN A 47 1.13 35.07 10.95
C GLN A 47 2.02 35.94 11.83
N ASN A 48 2.86 36.79 11.23
CA ASN A 48 3.68 37.72 11.96
C ASN A 48 2.93 39.05 12.19
N ILE A 49 3.55 39.98 12.94
CA ILE A 49 2.92 41.27 13.26
C ILE A 49 2.74 42.18 12.03
N LEU A 50 3.39 41.85 10.91
CA LEU A 50 3.24 42.61 9.66
C LEU A 50 2.07 42.09 8.83
N GLY A 51 1.36 41.09 9.31
CA GLY A 51 0.26 40.46 8.56
C GLY A 51 0.69 39.44 7.55
N GLU A 52 1.98 39.10 7.48
CA GLU A 52 2.50 38.09 6.57
C GLU A 52 2.25 36.68 7.11
N THR A 53 1.77 35.79 6.25
CA THR A 53 1.48 34.40 6.61
C THR A 53 2.54 33.47 6.07
N THR A 54 3.09 32.62 6.94
CA THR A 54 4.03 31.56 6.56
C THR A 54 3.33 30.21 6.69
N VAL A 55 3.44 29.38 5.65
CA VAL A 55 2.88 28.02 5.63
C VAL A 55 4.05 27.03 5.62
N THR A 56 4.06 26.13 6.58
CA THR A 56 5.08 25.09 6.67
C THR A 56 4.44 23.72 6.60
N ILE A 57 4.93 22.87 5.70
CA ILE A 57 4.52 21.47 5.59
C ILE A 57 5.78 20.64 5.86
N ASP A 58 5.89 20.07 7.06
CA ASP A 58 7.13 19.44 7.51
C ASP A 58 7.10 17.91 7.45
N SER A 59 5.93 17.30 7.36
CA SER A 59 5.83 15.85 7.33
C SER A 59 4.51 15.37 6.74
N TYR A 60 4.47 14.08 6.40
CA TYR A 60 3.28 13.39 5.91
C TYR A 60 3.05 12.13 6.75
N GLN A 61 1.79 11.84 7.02
CA GLN A 61 1.36 10.59 7.67
C GLN A 61 0.48 9.84 6.68
N LYS A 62 1.12 9.21 5.69
CA LYS A 62 0.42 8.55 4.61
C LYS A 62 -0.27 7.27 5.09
N GLN A 63 -1.52 7.11 4.70
CA GLN A 63 -2.27 5.89 4.96
C GLN A 63 -3.29 5.64 3.87
N GLY A 64 -3.65 4.37 3.68
CA GLY A 64 -4.65 3.96 2.72
C GLY A 64 -5.59 2.93 3.31
N GLU A 65 -6.80 2.83 2.77
CA GLU A 65 -7.80 1.86 3.21
C GLU A 65 -8.12 0.91 2.07
N VAL A 66 -8.09 -0.39 2.36
CA VAL A 66 -8.53 -1.43 1.44
C VAL A 66 -9.87 -1.97 1.94
N SER A 67 -10.95 -1.55 1.29
CA SER A 67 -12.32 -1.94 1.63
C SER A 67 -13.19 -1.89 0.38
N PRO A 68 -13.92 -2.95 0.04
CA PRO A 68 -13.89 -4.25 0.69
C PRO A 68 -12.67 -5.10 0.27
N TYR A 69 -12.27 -6.02 1.12
CA TYR A 69 -11.38 -7.10 0.73
C TYR A 69 -12.11 -8.43 0.94
N TYR A 70 -12.45 -9.10 -0.14
CA TYR A 70 -13.14 -10.40 -0.07
C TYR A 70 -12.15 -11.53 0.11
N ALA A 71 -12.31 -12.29 1.19
CA ALA A 71 -11.45 -13.41 1.50
C ALA A 71 -11.66 -14.54 0.50
N GLU A 72 -10.59 -15.03 -0.11
CA GLU A 72 -10.62 -16.14 -1.03
C GLU A 72 -9.64 -17.23 -0.58
N LYS A 73 -10.12 -18.46 -0.53
CA LYS A 73 -9.26 -19.59 -0.20
C LYS A 73 -8.17 -19.73 -1.27
N GLY A 74 -6.91 -19.81 -0.84
CA GLY A 74 -5.78 -19.88 -1.75
C GLY A 74 -5.09 -18.55 -2.03
N ASP A 75 -5.69 -17.43 -1.63
CA ASP A 75 -5.05 -16.12 -1.74
C ASP A 75 -4.01 -15.99 -0.62
N PRO A 76 -2.71 -15.78 -0.95
CA PRO A 76 -1.68 -15.61 0.08
C PRO A 76 -1.96 -14.46 1.05
N LEU A 77 -2.56 -13.37 0.56
CA LEU A 77 -2.90 -12.24 1.39
C LEU A 77 -3.98 -12.61 2.41
N PHE A 78 -4.99 -13.37 2.00
CA PHE A 78 -6.02 -13.85 2.92
C PHE A 78 -5.41 -14.70 4.05
N THR A 79 -4.50 -15.61 3.70
CA THR A 79 -3.81 -16.45 4.69
C THR A 79 -3.11 -15.60 5.74
N LYS A 80 -2.43 -14.54 5.32
CA LYS A 80 -1.71 -13.67 6.24
C LYS A 80 -2.64 -12.81 7.08
N LEU A 81 -3.70 -12.26 6.49
CA LEU A 81 -4.68 -11.46 7.21
C LEU A 81 -5.40 -12.32 8.27
N GLN A 82 -5.74 -13.55 7.93
CA GLN A 82 -6.37 -14.46 8.89
C GLN A 82 -5.40 -14.81 10.03
N ALA A 83 -4.11 -14.97 9.74
CA ALA A 83 -3.11 -15.22 10.78
C ALA A 83 -2.98 -14.02 11.74
N ILE A 84 -3.09 -12.80 11.23
CA ILE A 84 -3.10 -11.59 12.07
C ILE A 84 -4.31 -11.60 13.02
N ILE A 85 -5.49 -11.95 12.51
CA ILE A 85 -6.70 -12.02 13.30
C ILE A 85 -6.60 -13.09 14.39
N ASP A 86 -6.21 -14.30 14.00
CA ASP A 86 -6.20 -15.45 14.91
C ASP A 86 -5.12 -15.32 15.99
N GLY A 87 -3.98 -14.73 15.65
CA GLY A 87 -2.86 -14.58 16.58
C GLY A 87 -2.83 -13.26 17.32
N SER A 88 -3.75 -12.33 17.01
CA SER A 88 -3.74 -10.96 17.54
C SER A 88 -2.36 -10.33 17.41
N LEU A 89 -1.77 -10.44 16.23
CA LEU A 89 -0.40 -10.00 15.96
C LEU A 89 -0.26 -8.49 16.12
N VAL A 90 0.90 -8.06 16.61
CA VAL A 90 1.19 -6.64 16.88
C VAL A 90 2.63 -6.30 16.47
N LEU A 91 2.92 -4.99 16.42
CA LEU A 91 4.27 -4.45 16.18
C LEU A 91 4.87 -4.96 14.87
N ASP A 92 6.08 -5.47 14.90
CA ASP A 92 6.82 -5.87 13.69
C ASP A 92 6.19 -7.05 12.94
N ASP A 93 5.30 -7.79 13.57
CA ASP A 93 4.56 -8.88 12.89
C ASP A 93 3.60 -8.32 11.84
N LEU A 94 3.28 -7.04 11.90
CA LEU A 94 2.41 -6.36 10.96
C LEU A 94 3.18 -5.62 9.86
N LYS A 95 4.49 -5.60 9.93
CA LYS A 95 5.34 -4.86 9.00
C LYS A 95 5.47 -5.59 7.68
N THR A 96 5.26 -4.86 6.60
CA THR A 96 5.46 -5.35 5.23
C THR A 96 5.84 -4.19 4.32
N ASP A 97 5.74 -4.39 3.03
CA ASP A 97 5.95 -3.33 2.06
C ASP A 97 4.91 -3.39 0.95
N ILE A 98 4.70 -2.26 0.33
CA ILE A 98 3.79 -2.12 -0.81
C ILE A 98 4.54 -1.43 -1.94
N VAL A 99 4.36 -1.92 -3.17
CA VAL A 99 4.98 -1.35 -4.36
C VAL A 99 3.91 -0.65 -5.18
N GLU A 100 4.14 0.63 -5.44
CA GLU A 100 3.31 1.43 -6.33
C GLU A 100 3.96 1.46 -7.69
N VAL A 101 3.28 0.92 -8.71
CA VAL A 101 3.83 0.74 -10.05
C VAL A 101 3.15 1.70 -11.02
N LYS A 102 3.97 2.43 -11.77
CA LYS A 102 3.51 3.41 -12.76
C LYS A 102 3.45 2.77 -14.14
N LEU A 103 2.35 2.09 -14.42
CA LEU A 103 2.20 1.36 -15.69
C LEU A 103 1.99 2.27 -16.91
N TRP A 104 1.78 3.58 -16.69
CA TRP A 104 1.68 4.55 -17.79
C TRP A 104 3.03 5.01 -18.31
N ASP A 105 4.10 4.71 -17.59
CA ASP A 105 5.45 5.11 -17.97
C ASP A 105 6.09 4.07 -18.89
N ALA A 106 7.26 4.44 -19.45
CA ALA A 106 7.96 3.58 -20.38
C ALA A 106 8.48 2.30 -19.71
N GLU A 107 8.19 1.18 -20.34
CA GLU A 107 8.69 -0.12 -19.96
C GLU A 107 10.15 -0.30 -20.39
N SER A 108 10.95 -0.97 -19.54
CA SER A 108 12.29 -1.41 -19.89
C SER A 108 12.44 -2.87 -19.51
N SER A 109 12.55 -3.75 -20.52
CA SER A 109 12.66 -5.21 -20.32
C SER A 109 11.52 -5.81 -19.49
N GLY A 110 10.31 -5.32 -19.68
CA GLY A 110 9.12 -5.76 -18.94
C GLY A 110 8.94 -5.13 -17.58
N ALA A 111 9.84 -4.25 -17.16
CA ALA A 111 9.77 -3.57 -15.86
C ALA A 111 9.35 -2.11 -16.02
N PHE A 112 8.53 -1.64 -15.09
CA PHE A 112 8.02 -0.27 -15.05
C PHE A 112 8.59 0.48 -13.85
N PRO A 113 8.70 1.82 -13.94
CA PRO A 113 9.08 2.62 -12.78
C PRO A 113 8.16 2.37 -11.59
N ALA A 114 8.74 2.19 -10.43
CA ALA A 114 7.99 1.86 -9.23
C ALA A 114 8.64 2.41 -7.98
N VAL A 115 7.86 2.51 -6.91
CA VAL A 115 8.34 2.92 -5.59
C VAL A 115 7.88 1.88 -4.58
N ARG A 116 8.81 1.33 -3.83
CA ARG A 116 8.52 0.43 -2.71
C ARG A 116 8.47 1.25 -1.43
N GLU A 117 7.40 1.10 -0.68
CA GLU A 117 7.21 1.82 0.58
C GLU A 117 6.99 0.82 1.72
N GLU A 118 7.72 1.02 2.82
CA GLU A 118 7.52 0.23 4.03
C GLU A 118 6.20 0.63 4.68
N CYS A 119 5.45 -0.35 5.16
CA CYS A 119 4.16 -0.09 5.78
C CYS A 119 3.81 -1.13 6.85
N TYR A 120 2.79 -0.78 7.64
CA TYR A 120 2.18 -1.66 8.64
C TYR A 120 0.73 -1.88 8.26
N ILE A 121 0.27 -3.10 8.42
CA ILE A 121 -1.11 -3.49 8.09
C ILE A 121 -1.94 -3.54 9.37
N GLU A 122 -3.03 -2.78 9.37
CA GLU A 122 -4.01 -2.77 10.46
C GLU A 122 -5.30 -3.42 9.97
N VAL A 123 -5.66 -4.58 10.51
CA VAL A 123 -6.96 -5.18 10.23
C VAL A 123 -8.00 -4.47 11.07
N SER A 124 -8.91 -3.74 10.41
CA SER A 124 -9.90 -2.93 11.12
C SER A 124 -11.11 -3.74 11.61
N SER A 125 -11.51 -4.76 10.85
CA SER A 125 -12.61 -5.65 11.21
C SER A 125 -12.57 -6.92 10.37
N TYR A 126 -13.43 -7.86 10.68
CA TYR A 126 -13.60 -9.06 9.85
C TYR A 126 -15.03 -9.59 9.99
N GLY A 127 -15.48 -10.29 8.97
CA GLY A 127 -16.83 -10.84 8.95
C GLY A 127 -17.49 -10.60 7.60
N GLY A 128 -18.16 -9.49 7.45
CA GLY A 128 -18.84 -9.14 6.21
C GLY A 128 -20.34 -9.26 6.26
N ASP A 129 -20.93 -9.43 5.11
CA ASP A 129 -22.38 -9.50 4.93
C ASP A 129 -22.75 -10.72 4.07
N THR A 130 -23.95 -10.72 3.50
CA THR A 130 -24.43 -11.82 2.66
C THR A 130 -23.65 -11.98 1.35
N THR A 131 -22.83 -11.01 0.96
CA THR A 131 -22.02 -11.09 -0.26
C THR A 131 -20.73 -11.88 -0.07
N GLY A 132 -20.27 -12.05 1.16
CA GLY A 132 -19.10 -12.87 1.46
C GLY A 132 -18.35 -12.45 2.71
N TYR A 133 -17.33 -13.23 3.04
CA TYR A 133 -16.42 -12.93 4.13
C TYR A 133 -15.48 -11.80 3.70
N GLN A 134 -15.42 -10.74 4.51
CA GLN A 134 -14.63 -9.55 4.20
C GLN A 134 -13.68 -9.23 5.36
N ILE A 135 -12.47 -8.81 5.02
CA ILE A 135 -11.45 -8.40 5.98
C ILE A 135 -10.89 -7.04 5.54
N PRO A 136 -11.62 -5.94 5.78
CA PRO A 136 -11.09 -4.62 5.44
C PRO A 136 -9.88 -4.29 6.32
N PHE A 137 -8.89 -3.66 5.71
CA PHE A 137 -7.67 -3.30 6.44
C PHE A 137 -7.13 -1.95 5.99
N ASN A 138 -6.32 -1.34 6.84
CA ASN A 138 -5.65 -0.09 6.55
C ASN A 138 -4.16 -0.32 6.36
N VAL A 139 -3.56 0.45 5.46
CA VAL A 139 -2.12 0.45 5.20
C VAL A 139 -1.55 1.73 5.78
N HIS A 140 -0.69 1.61 6.79
CA HIS A 140 -0.03 2.75 7.41
C HIS A 140 1.42 2.81 6.91
N TYR A 141 1.74 3.85 6.16
CA TYR A 141 3.06 4.01 5.57
C TYR A 141 4.03 4.65 6.56
N THR A 142 5.27 4.18 6.59
CA THR A 142 6.28 4.68 7.53
C THR A 142 7.08 5.86 6.97
N GLY A 143 6.98 6.11 5.67
CA GLY A 143 7.78 7.15 5.02
C GLY A 143 9.09 6.66 4.42
N VAL A 144 9.46 5.42 4.67
CA VAL A 144 10.64 4.81 4.05
C VAL A 144 10.31 4.40 2.63
N LYS A 145 10.94 5.03 1.65
CA LYS A 145 10.69 4.80 0.23
C LYS A 145 11.95 4.35 -0.48
N THR A 146 11.81 3.39 -1.38
CA THR A 146 12.89 2.92 -2.25
C THR A 146 12.42 3.00 -3.69
N LYS A 147 13.10 3.77 -4.51
CA LYS A 147 12.80 3.89 -5.93
C LYS A 147 13.42 2.73 -6.69
N GLY A 148 12.76 2.29 -7.75
CA GLY A 148 13.27 1.21 -8.58
C GLY A 148 12.31 0.87 -9.69
N THR A 149 12.32 -0.39 -10.10
CA THR A 149 11.46 -0.92 -11.14
C THR A 149 10.75 -2.17 -10.65
N PHE A 150 9.57 -2.43 -11.20
CA PHE A 150 8.78 -3.61 -10.87
C PHE A 150 8.33 -4.31 -12.13
N ASN A 151 8.56 -5.63 -12.21
CA ASN A 151 8.11 -6.46 -13.31
C ASN A 151 6.79 -7.15 -12.92
N PRO A 152 5.65 -6.75 -13.52
CA PRO A 152 4.35 -7.34 -13.17
C PRO A 152 4.22 -8.82 -13.53
N THR A 153 5.00 -9.30 -14.49
CA THR A 153 4.95 -10.70 -14.90
C THR A 153 5.64 -11.60 -13.89
N THR A 154 6.83 -11.23 -13.45
CA THR A 154 7.59 -11.98 -12.45
C THR A 154 7.28 -11.54 -11.03
N LYS A 155 6.60 -10.39 -10.87
CA LYS A 155 6.26 -9.77 -9.59
C LYS A 155 7.51 -9.54 -8.74
N THR A 156 8.54 -9.00 -9.37
CA THR A 156 9.83 -8.73 -8.74
C THR A 156 10.13 -7.24 -8.76
N PHE A 157 10.50 -6.70 -7.59
CA PHE A 157 10.97 -5.33 -7.45
C PHE A 157 12.51 -5.31 -7.49
N THR A 158 13.07 -4.40 -8.30
CA THR A 158 14.52 -4.20 -8.38
C THR A 158 14.83 -2.77 -7.98
N GLU A 159 15.65 -2.60 -6.97
CA GLU A 159 16.09 -1.29 -6.50
C GLU A 159 16.96 -0.59 -7.56
N ALA A 160 16.74 0.70 -7.71
CA ALA A 160 17.50 1.52 -8.65
C ALA A 160 18.93 1.77 -8.19
#